data_9d9c541360bfb476c1acfe416efdd433
#
_entry.id   9d9c541360bfb476c1acfe416efdd433
#
_cell.length_a   1.000
_cell.length_b   1.000
_cell.length_c   1.000
_cell.angle_alpha   90.00
_cell.angle_beta   90.00
_cell.angle_gamma   90.00
#
_symmetry.space_group_name_H-M   'P 1'
#
loop_
_entity.id
_entity.type
_entity.pdbx_description
1 polymer ?
#
loop_
_entity_poly.entity_id
_entity_poly.type
_entity_poly.pdbx_seq_one_letter_code
_entity_poly.pdbx_strand_id
1 'polypeptide(L)'
;MTTATAVFPPIQRPFLFVALALATGLFVQLSAGGTKLPALFAVGIGMGVALYHAAFGFTGAYRRVFLEKDISGITAQLLMLAAAMLLFAPVLAEGRVFGHGVSGAIAPVSVSMAFGALLFGIGMQLGGGCGSGTLFTAGGGNVRMVLVLVFFCIGGLWGSLDMEWWTKLPGIGPVALGEIFGWGPAVAMQLAALGLIYLGFRKLGCENKDRKSTRLNSSHVVISYA
;
A
#
# COMPACT_ATOMS: atom_id res chain seq x y z
N MET A 1 -35.26 -3.96 22.68
CA MET A 1 -34.39 -3.04 21.89
C MET A 1 -33.30 -2.51 22.82
N THR A 2 -32.20 -3.22 22.95
CA THR A 2 -31.01 -2.83 23.74
C THR A 2 -30.08 -2.06 22.83
N THR A 3 -30.02 -0.74 22.99
CA THR A 3 -29.05 0.14 22.36
C THR A 3 -27.65 -0.26 22.85
N ALA A 4 -26.89 -0.97 22.00
CA ALA A 4 -25.48 -1.20 22.24
C ALA A 4 -24.75 0.16 22.09
N THR A 5 -24.54 0.83 23.21
CA THR A 5 -23.64 1.96 23.31
C THR A 5 -22.24 1.45 22.92
N ALA A 6 -21.71 1.96 21.82
CA ALA A 6 -20.32 1.70 21.43
C ALA A 6 -19.42 2.25 22.56
N VAL A 7 -18.94 1.37 23.42
CA VAL A 7 -17.93 1.70 24.45
C VAL A 7 -16.63 1.91 23.69
N PHE A 8 -16.33 3.16 23.35
CA PHE A 8 -14.99 3.51 22.89
C PHE A 8 -14.01 3.19 24.02
N PRO A 9 -12.93 2.43 23.77
CA PRO A 9 -11.92 2.17 24.80
C PRO A 9 -11.40 3.53 25.31
N PRO A 10 -11.18 3.66 26.65
CA PRO A 10 -10.71 4.92 27.20
C PRO A 10 -9.39 5.30 26.53
N ILE A 11 -9.33 6.53 26.00
CA ILE A 11 -8.11 7.07 25.41
C ILE A 11 -7.02 6.91 26.44
N GLN A 12 -6.02 6.11 26.15
CA GLN A 12 -4.86 5.90 27.03
C GLN A 12 -3.98 7.17 26.95
N ARG A 13 -4.38 8.20 27.68
CA ARG A 13 -3.75 9.52 27.67
C ARG A 13 -2.23 9.48 27.82
N PRO A 14 -1.63 8.65 28.72
CA PRO A 14 -0.17 8.63 28.84
C PRO A 14 0.52 8.16 27.56
N PHE A 15 -0.01 7.14 26.86
CA PHE A 15 0.57 6.68 25.60
C PHE A 15 0.44 7.72 24.48
N LEU A 16 -0.65 8.48 24.45
CA LEU A 16 -0.82 9.58 23.50
C LEU A 16 0.21 10.68 23.74
N PHE A 17 0.46 11.07 25.00
CA PHE A 17 1.46 12.08 25.33
C PHE A 17 2.87 11.62 24.98
N VAL A 18 3.22 10.35 25.25
CA VAL A 18 4.52 9.78 24.86
C VAL A 18 4.68 9.78 23.35
N ALA A 19 3.67 9.34 22.60
CA ALA A 19 3.71 9.33 21.15
C ALA A 19 3.85 10.74 20.54
N LEU A 20 3.12 11.73 21.09
CA LEU A 20 3.25 13.13 20.67
C LEU A 20 4.61 13.71 21.02
N ALA A 21 5.15 13.42 22.19
CA ALA A 21 6.47 13.87 22.59
C ALA A 21 7.56 13.29 21.68
N LEU A 22 7.50 11.99 21.36
CA LEU A 22 8.42 11.35 20.43
C LEU A 22 8.30 11.93 19.02
N ALA A 23 7.07 12.11 18.51
CA ALA A 23 6.82 12.67 17.19
C ALA A 23 7.36 14.12 17.11
N THR A 24 7.11 14.93 18.13
CA THR A 24 7.59 16.31 18.20
C THR A 24 9.12 16.35 18.32
N GLY A 25 9.72 15.51 19.15
CA GLY A 25 11.17 15.42 19.29
C GLY A 25 11.85 15.02 17.97
N LEU A 26 11.32 14.02 17.28
CA LEU A 26 11.80 13.62 15.94
C LEU A 26 11.63 14.74 14.91
N PHE A 27 10.49 15.42 14.92
CA PHE A 27 10.25 16.53 13.99
C PHE A 27 11.26 17.66 14.19
N VAL A 28 11.52 18.03 15.44
CA VAL A 28 12.53 19.07 15.79
C VAL A 28 13.93 18.62 15.37
N GLN A 29 14.29 17.37 15.64
CA GLN A 29 15.60 16.84 15.26
C GLN A 29 15.79 16.81 13.73
N LEU A 30 14.76 16.40 12.99
CA LEU A 30 14.78 16.38 11.52
C LEU A 30 14.81 17.80 10.93
N SER A 31 14.21 18.79 11.60
CA SER A 31 14.22 20.18 11.14
C SER A 31 15.59 20.84 11.22
N ALA A 32 16.47 20.35 12.08
CA ALA A 32 17.85 20.83 12.17
C ALA A 32 18.68 20.54 10.91
N GLY A 33 18.32 19.51 10.14
CA GLY A 33 18.99 19.11 8.88
C GLY A 33 18.41 19.70 7.60
N GLY A 34 17.40 20.58 7.68
CA GLY A 34 16.74 21.19 6.54
C GLY A 34 15.23 20.92 6.49
N THR A 35 14.55 21.42 5.47
CA THR A 35 13.08 21.38 5.36
C THR A 35 12.51 20.10 4.75
N LYS A 36 13.33 19.34 4.02
CA LYS A 36 12.85 18.14 3.29
C LYS A 36 12.42 17.00 4.21
N LEU A 37 13.24 16.68 5.21
CA LEU A 37 12.98 15.57 6.13
C LEU A 37 11.75 15.79 7.02
N PRO A 38 11.56 16.94 7.67
CA PRO A 38 10.35 17.20 8.46
C PRO A 38 9.08 17.23 7.59
N ALA A 39 9.16 17.73 6.34
CA ALA A 39 8.04 17.68 5.43
C ALA A 39 7.64 16.24 5.08
N LEU A 40 8.60 15.37 4.75
CA LEU A 40 8.36 13.94 4.51
C LEU A 40 7.80 13.23 5.75
N PHE A 41 8.29 13.56 6.93
CA PHE A 41 7.79 13.02 8.19
C PHE A 41 6.33 13.42 8.46
N ALA A 42 5.97 14.69 8.21
CA ALA A 42 4.59 15.16 8.34
C ALA A 42 3.64 14.48 7.35
N VAL A 43 4.07 14.31 6.08
CA VAL A 43 3.33 13.55 5.08
C VAL A 43 3.17 12.09 5.51
N GLY A 44 4.22 11.47 6.07
CA GLY A 44 4.18 10.10 6.59
C GLY A 44 3.16 9.93 7.70
N ILE A 45 3.08 10.87 8.65
CA ILE A 45 2.05 10.87 9.70
C ILE A 45 0.65 10.97 9.07
N GLY A 46 0.44 11.90 8.13
CA GLY A 46 -0.84 12.08 7.44
C GLY A 46 -1.27 10.81 6.70
N MET A 47 -0.36 10.17 5.98
CA MET A 47 -0.62 8.89 5.32
C MET A 47 -0.94 7.76 6.30
N GLY A 48 -0.22 7.68 7.43
CA GLY A 48 -0.49 6.69 8.48
C GLY A 48 -1.90 6.83 9.05
N VAL A 49 -2.32 8.05 9.36
CA VAL A 49 -3.68 8.35 9.82
C VAL A 49 -4.73 8.00 8.77
N ALA A 50 -4.50 8.38 7.51
CA ALA A 50 -5.42 8.08 6.41
C ALA A 50 -5.58 6.57 6.20
N LEU A 51 -4.48 5.80 6.17
CA LEU A 51 -4.49 4.34 6.02
C LEU A 51 -5.19 3.65 7.20
N TYR A 52 -4.95 4.12 8.42
CA TYR A 52 -5.59 3.57 9.61
C TYR A 52 -7.12 3.77 9.58
N HIS A 53 -7.59 4.97 9.24
CA HIS A 53 -9.02 5.25 9.14
C HIS A 53 -9.70 4.57 7.95
N ALA A 54 -8.99 4.46 6.82
CA ALA A 54 -9.52 3.77 5.66
C ALA A 54 -9.60 2.24 5.87
N ALA A 55 -8.84 1.69 6.84
CA ALA A 55 -8.65 0.24 7.04
C ALA A 55 -8.36 -0.47 5.70
N PHE A 56 -7.61 0.21 4.83
CA PHE A 56 -7.40 -0.21 3.45
C PHE A 56 -6.24 -1.21 3.38
N GLY A 57 -6.56 -2.47 3.16
CA GLY A 57 -5.58 -3.55 3.01
C GLY A 57 -5.74 -4.30 1.70
N PHE A 58 -4.65 -4.44 0.95
CA PHE A 58 -4.61 -5.23 -0.29
C PHE A 58 -4.98 -6.70 -0.04
N THR A 59 -4.43 -7.29 1.02
CA THR A 59 -4.61 -8.71 1.36
C THR A 59 -6.06 -9.09 1.57
N GLY A 60 -6.81 -8.27 2.31
CA GLY A 60 -8.24 -8.50 2.56
C GLY A 60 -9.09 -8.42 1.29
N ALA A 61 -8.72 -7.56 0.32
CA ALA A 61 -9.40 -7.45 -0.95
C ALA A 61 -9.22 -8.72 -1.79
N TYR A 62 -8.00 -9.22 -1.93
CA TYR A 62 -7.73 -10.46 -2.68
C TYR A 62 -8.41 -11.67 -2.04
N ARG A 63 -8.34 -11.80 -0.71
CA ARG A 63 -9.01 -12.90 0.00
C ARG A 63 -10.51 -12.93 -0.26
N ARG A 64 -11.18 -11.77 -0.24
CA ARG A 64 -12.63 -11.68 -0.52
C ARG A 64 -12.98 -12.10 -1.94
N VAL A 65 -12.16 -11.77 -2.93
CA VAL A 65 -12.40 -12.22 -4.31
C VAL A 65 -12.41 -13.73 -4.41
N PHE A 66 -11.44 -14.41 -3.80
CA PHE A 66 -11.35 -15.87 -3.88
C PHE A 66 -12.41 -16.59 -3.05
N LEU A 67 -12.79 -16.07 -1.89
CA LEU A 67 -13.73 -16.74 -0.97
C LEU A 67 -15.18 -16.31 -1.22
N GLU A 68 -15.42 -15.04 -1.49
CA GLU A 68 -16.76 -14.44 -1.53
C GLU A 68 -17.18 -13.95 -2.92
N LYS A 69 -16.28 -14.00 -3.90
CA LYS A 69 -16.43 -13.41 -5.24
C LYS A 69 -16.77 -11.90 -5.20
N ASP A 70 -16.33 -11.20 -4.16
CA ASP A 70 -16.52 -9.77 -3.98
C ASP A 70 -15.30 -9.00 -4.48
N ILE A 71 -15.49 -8.20 -5.55
CA ILE A 71 -14.44 -7.38 -6.17
C ILE A 71 -14.44 -5.93 -5.70
N SER A 72 -15.25 -5.56 -4.73
CA SER A 72 -15.34 -4.16 -4.27
C SER A 72 -13.98 -3.59 -3.84
N GLY A 73 -13.18 -4.39 -3.12
CA GLY A 73 -11.83 -4.01 -2.70
C GLY A 73 -10.85 -3.86 -3.88
N ILE A 74 -10.89 -4.77 -4.84
CA ILE A 74 -10.04 -4.67 -6.05
C ILE A 74 -10.47 -3.49 -6.91
N THR A 75 -11.75 -3.24 -7.06
CA THR A 75 -12.26 -2.07 -7.80
C THR A 75 -11.73 -0.76 -7.18
N ALA A 76 -11.74 -0.64 -5.86
CA ALA A 76 -11.17 0.52 -5.18
C ALA A 76 -9.66 0.67 -5.43
N GLN A 77 -8.91 -0.44 -5.48
CA GLN A 77 -7.48 -0.44 -5.81
C GLN A 77 -7.21 -0.02 -7.26
N LEU A 78 -7.98 -0.54 -8.21
CA LEU A 78 -7.86 -0.16 -9.63
C LEU A 78 -8.18 1.32 -9.84
N LEU A 79 -9.22 1.84 -9.17
CA LEU A 79 -9.55 3.27 -9.20
C LEU A 79 -8.44 4.14 -8.60
N MET A 80 -7.85 3.71 -7.48
CA MET A 80 -6.72 4.41 -6.87
C MET A 80 -5.51 4.43 -7.80
N LEU A 81 -5.19 3.31 -8.45
CA LEU A 81 -4.11 3.23 -9.45
C LEU A 81 -4.39 4.12 -10.66
N ALA A 82 -5.62 4.10 -11.19
CA ALA A 82 -6.01 4.96 -12.29
C ALA A 82 -5.87 6.45 -11.94
N ALA A 83 -6.34 6.85 -10.75
CA ALA A 83 -6.20 8.22 -10.26
C ALA A 83 -4.72 8.61 -10.09
N ALA A 84 -3.90 7.72 -9.53
CA ALA A 84 -2.47 7.94 -9.39
C ALA A 84 -1.78 8.12 -10.76
N MET A 85 -2.09 7.27 -11.74
CA MET A 85 -1.56 7.40 -13.10
C MET A 85 -1.92 8.75 -13.74
N LEU A 86 -3.17 9.19 -13.61
CA LEU A 86 -3.62 10.46 -14.16
C LEU A 86 -2.96 11.68 -13.48
N LEU A 87 -2.70 11.60 -12.18
CA LEU A 87 -2.05 12.66 -11.42
C LEU A 87 -0.54 12.73 -11.64
N PHE A 88 0.13 11.56 -11.71
CA PHE A 88 1.59 11.51 -11.84
C PHE A 88 2.08 11.63 -13.29
N ALA A 89 1.29 11.21 -14.28
CA ALA A 89 1.72 11.24 -15.68
C ALA A 89 2.13 12.62 -16.17
N PRO A 90 1.36 13.71 -15.97
CA PRO A 90 1.78 15.04 -16.40
C PRO A 90 3.03 15.53 -15.66
N VAL A 91 3.15 15.23 -14.38
CA VAL A 91 4.29 15.59 -13.54
C VAL A 91 5.58 14.93 -14.04
N LEU A 92 5.50 13.66 -14.40
CA LEU A 92 6.63 12.91 -14.94
C LEU A 92 6.94 13.29 -16.39
N ALA A 93 5.92 13.66 -17.17
CA ALA A 93 6.10 14.13 -18.55
C ALA A 93 6.85 15.45 -18.60
N GLU A 94 6.57 16.38 -17.68
CA GLU A 94 7.29 17.65 -17.57
C GLU A 94 8.72 17.47 -17.00
N GLY A 95 8.96 16.39 -16.25
CA GLY A 95 10.25 16.09 -15.63
C GLY A 95 10.72 17.09 -14.58
N ARG A 96 9.89 18.09 -14.24
CA ARG A 96 10.21 19.14 -13.26
C ARG A 96 8.99 19.55 -12.45
N VAL A 97 9.18 19.68 -11.14
CA VAL A 97 8.18 20.20 -10.19
C VAL A 97 8.84 21.19 -9.26
N PHE A 98 8.30 22.39 -9.13
CA PHE A 98 8.83 23.47 -8.28
C PHE A 98 10.32 23.75 -8.52
N GLY A 99 10.79 23.66 -9.76
CA GLY A 99 12.20 23.90 -10.10
C GLY A 99 13.15 22.71 -9.83
N HIS A 100 12.65 21.61 -9.31
CA HIS A 100 13.42 20.40 -9.07
C HIS A 100 13.14 19.34 -10.15
N GLY A 101 14.18 18.66 -10.61
CA GLY A 101 14.04 17.53 -11.54
C GLY A 101 13.33 16.37 -10.87
N VAL A 102 12.34 15.81 -11.52
CA VAL A 102 11.58 14.62 -11.08
C VAL A 102 11.76 13.53 -12.11
N SER A 103 12.20 12.36 -11.66
CA SER A 103 12.32 11.17 -12.48
C SER A 103 11.55 10.00 -11.85
N GLY A 104 10.94 9.17 -12.67
CA GLY A 104 10.32 7.94 -12.21
C GLY A 104 11.37 6.91 -11.78
N ALA A 105 11.10 6.16 -10.73
CA ALA A 105 11.89 4.99 -10.37
C ALA A 105 11.50 3.83 -11.30
N ILE A 106 12.33 3.56 -12.31
CA ILE A 106 12.09 2.52 -13.30
C ILE A 106 12.91 1.28 -12.92
N ALA A 107 12.22 0.25 -12.43
CA ALA A 107 12.84 -1.02 -12.12
C ALA A 107 12.96 -1.89 -13.40
N PRO A 108 14.05 -2.69 -13.55
CA PRO A 108 14.19 -3.59 -14.68
C PRO A 108 13.13 -4.72 -14.62
N VAL A 109 12.51 -4.99 -15.77
CA VAL A 109 11.60 -6.14 -15.90
C VAL A 109 12.47 -7.40 -16.06
N SER A 110 12.48 -8.25 -15.04
CA SER A 110 13.37 -9.41 -14.96
C SER A 110 12.69 -10.63 -14.35
N VAL A 111 13.31 -11.78 -14.53
CA VAL A 111 12.87 -13.03 -13.89
C VAL A 111 12.89 -12.89 -12.36
N SER A 112 13.88 -12.17 -11.82
CA SER A 112 13.96 -11.88 -10.38
C SER A 112 12.75 -11.09 -9.89
N MET A 113 12.27 -10.10 -10.67
CA MET A 113 11.06 -9.35 -10.36
C MET A 113 9.82 -10.26 -10.30
N ALA A 114 9.65 -11.16 -11.29
CA ALA A 114 8.53 -12.08 -11.34
C ALA A 114 8.53 -13.06 -10.15
N PHE A 115 9.70 -13.63 -9.86
CA PHE A 115 9.86 -14.53 -8.73
C PHE A 115 9.68 -13.82 -7.38
N GLY A 116 10.26 -12.64 -7.24
CA GLY A 116 10.08 -11.79 -6.04
C GLY A 116 8.62 -11.39 -5.83
N ALA A 117 7.89 -11.04 -6.88
CA ALA A 117 6.46 -10.71 -6.81
C ALA A 117 5.62 -11.93 -6.38
N LEU A 118 5.97 -13.14 -6.85
CA LEU A 118 5.31 -14.37 -6.44
C LEU A 118 5.53 -14.66 -4.95
N LEU A 119 6.79 -14.62 -4.49
CA LEU A 119 7.13 -14.81 -3.08
C LEU A 119 6.47 -13.76 -2.19
N PHE A 120 6.48 -12.49 -2.62
CA PHE A 120 5.80 -11.41 -1.90
C PHE A 120 4.30 -11.65 -1.80
N GLY A 121 3.65 -12.08 -2.88
CA GLY A 121 2.22 -12.41 -2.89
C GLY A 121 1.85 -13.52 -1.91
N ILE A 122 2.65 -14.61 -1.87
CA ILE A 122 2.49 -15.71 -0.91
C ILE A 122 2.70 -15.19 0.52
N GLY A 123 3.81 -14.48 0.76
CA GLY A 123 4.15 -13.92 2.08
C GLY A 123 3.08 -12.96 2.60
N MET A 124 2.52 -12.13 1.72
CA MET A 124 1.45 -11.20 2.03
C MET A 124 0.17 -11.92 2.50
N GLN A 125 -0.19 -13.05 1.89
CA GLN A 125 -1.36 -13.83 2.29
C GLN A 125 -1.13 -14.58 3.60
N LEU A 126 0.05 -15.13 3.81
CA LEU A 126 0.42 -15.82 5.06
C LEU A 126 0.54 -14.83 6.24
N GLY A 127 1.16 -13.68 6.03
CA GLY A 127 1.33 -12.64 7.05
C GLY A 127 0.04 -11.89 7.37
N GLY A 128 -0.93 -11.91 6.47
CA GLY A 128 -2.21 -11.20 6.62
C GLY A 128 -2.13 -9.71 6.33
N GLY A 129 -1.01 -9.21 5.75
CA GLY A 129 -0.83 -7.80 5.38
C GLY A 129 0.29 -7.59 4.37
N CYS A 130 0.18 -6.56 3.54
CA CYS A 130 1.30 -6.03 2.76
C CYS A 130 2.18 -5.14 3.66
N GLY A 131 3.29 -4.58 3.16
CA GLY A 131 4.18 -3.73 3.95
C GLY A 131 3.46 -2.60 4.67
N SER A 132 2.67 -1.78 3.95
CA SER A 132 1.88 -0.70 4.54
C SER A 132 0.76 -1.22 5.45
N GLY A 133 0.09 -2.30 5.04
CA GLY A 133 -0.96 -2.94 5.83
C GLY A 133 -0.46 -3.45 7.19
N THR A 134 0.71 -4.06 7.20
CA THR A 134 1.37 -4.54 8.43
C THR A 134 1.76 -3.37 9.34
N LEU A 135 2.32 -2.28 8.76
CA LEU A 135 2.73 -1.09 9.51
C LEU A 135 1.56 -0.41 10.23
N PHE A 136 0.47 -0.09 9.52
CA PHE A 136 -0.64 0.61 10.16
C PHE A 136 -1.40 -0.29 11.15
N THR A 137 -1.48 -1.60 10.89
CA THR A 137 -2.14 -2.54 11.81
C THR A 137 -1.29 -2.79 13.05
N ALA A 138 0.04 -2.85 12.92
CA ALA A 138 0.96 -2.89 14.05
C ALA A 138 0.87 -1.60 14.88
N GLY A 139 0.79 -0.43 14.22
CA GLY A 139 0.55 0.85 14.88
C GLY A 139 -0.80 0.92 15.62
N GLY A 140 -1.79 0.16 15.19
CA GLY A 140 -3.06 -0.03 15.87
C GLY A 140 -3.00 -0.96 17.11
N GLY A 141 -1.80 -1.46 17.49
CA GLY A 141 -1.59 -2.28 18.67
C GLY A 141 -1.66 -3.80 18.44
N ASN A 142 -1.69 -4.26 17.21
CA ASN A 142 -1.72 -5.68 16.92
C ASN A 142 -0.32 -6.30 17.02
N VAL A 143 -0.06 -7.02 18.11
CA VAL A 143 1.24 -7.65 18.41
C VAL A 143 1.65 -8.68 17.35
N ARG A 144 0.70 -9.43 16.77
CA ARG A 144 0.98 -10.37 15.68
C ARG A 144 1.59 -9.66 14.47
N MET A 145 1.08 -8.46 14.13
CA MET A 145 1.60 -7.69 13.01
C MET A 145 2.97 -7.09 13.30
N VAL A 146 3.29 -6.81 14.56
CA VAL A 146 4.65 -6.43 14.96
C VAL A 146 5.64 -7.57 14.67
N LEU A 147 5.26 -8.81 15.00
CA LEU A 147 6.10 -9.97 14.69
C LEU A 147 6.28 -10.16 13.17
N VAL A 148 5.22 -10.04 12.41
CA VAL A 148 5.27 -10.08 10.93
C VAL A 148 6.20 -8.99 10.38
N LEU A 149 6.16 -7.77 10.96
CA LEU A 149 7.02 -6.66 10.57
C LEU A 149 8.50 -6.97 10.82
N VAL A 150 8.84 -7.60 11.95
CA VAL A 150 10.22 -8.02 12.25
C VAL A 150 10.73 -8.98 11.18
N PHE A 151 9.97 -10.03 10.85
CA PHE A 151 10.35 -10.97 9.79
C PHE A 151 10.39 -10.31 8.41
N PHE A 152 9.51 -9.35 8.14
CA PHE A 152 9.55 -8.56 6.92
C PHE A 152 10.85 -7.76 6.80
N CYS A 153 11.31 -7.12 7.88
CA CYS A 153 12.58 -6.40 7.92
C CYS A 153 13.78 -7.33 7.73
N ILE A 154 13.78 -8.49 8.40
CA ILE A 154 14.85 -9.49 8.27
C ILE A 154 14.93 -10.00 6.83
N GLY A 155 13.78 -10.35 6.23
CA GLY A 155 13.71 -10.82 4.84
C GLY A 155 14.14 -9.75 3.84
N GLY A 156 13.74 -8.49 4.06
CA GLY A 156 14.17 -7.36 3.24
C GLY A 156 15.69 -7.11 3.33
N LEU A 157 16.26 -7.18 4.54
CA LEU A 157 17.70 -7.08 4.74
C LEU A 157 18.43 -8.22 4.01
N TRP A 158 18.00 -9.46 4.20
CA TRP A 158 18.60 -10.63 3.53
C TRP A 158 18.55 -10.47 2.01
N GLY A 159 17.39 -10.13 1.44
CA GLY A 159 17.25 -9.92 0.01
C GLY A 159 18.14 -8.79 -0.54
N SER A 160 18.39 -7.75 0.26
CA SER A 160 19.29 -6.66 -0.13
C SER A 160 20.78 -7.06 -0.12
N LEU A 161 21.19 -8.00 0.73
CA LEU A 161 22.57 -8.48 0.76
C LEU A 161 22.90 -9.31 -0.49
N ASP A 162 21.94 -10.03 -1.05
CA ASP A 162 22.12 -10.86 -2.24
C ASP A 162 21.72 -10.13 -3.55
N MET A 163 21.61 -8.80 -3.52
CA MET A 163 21.15 -8.00 -4.66
C MET A 163 21.99 -8.25 -5.93
N GLU A 164 23.29 -8.48 -5.78
CA GLU A 164 24.18 -8.77 -6.90
C GLU A 164 23.77 -10.06 -7.65
N TRP A 165 23.36 -11.10 -6.94
CA TRP A 165 22.85 -12.33 -7.54
C TRP A 165 21.51 -12.09 -8.26
N TRP A 166 20.59 -11.36 -7.63
CA TRP A 166 19.28 -11.05 -8.19
C TRP A 166 19.36 -10.21 -9.47
N THR A 167 20.34 -9.30 -9.57
CA THR A 167 20.53 -8.45 -10.74
C THR A 167 21.20 -9.18 -11.93
N LYS A 168 21.88 -10.31 -11.69
CA LYS A 168 22.47 -11.16 -12.75
C LYS A 168 21.44 -12.02 -13.49
N LEU A 169 20.23 -12.16 -12.95
CA LEU A 169 19.17 -12.94 -13.60
C LEU A 169 18.70 -12.24 -14.89
N PRO A 170 18.33 -13.02 -15.93
CA PRO A 170 17.94 -12.48 -17.22
C PRO A 170 16.75 -11.53 -17.08
N GLY A 171 16.82 -10.41 -17.78
CA GLY A 171 15.80 -9.36 -17.81
C GLY A 171 15.85 -8.53 -19.07
N ILE A 172 14.78 -7.83 -19.38
CA ILE A 172 14.65 -6.96 -20.56
C ILE A 172 15.27 -5.57 -20.28
N GLY A 173 15.64 -5.31 -19.02
CA GLY A 173 16.10 -3.99 -18.57
C GLY A 173 14.95 -3.07 -18.13
N PRO A 174 15.27 -1.82 -17.79
CA PRO A 174 14.25 -0.84 -17.41
C PRO A 174 13.43 -0.42 -18.63
N VAL A 175 12.11 -0.59 -18.56
CA VAL A 175 11.16 -0.25 -19.63
C VAL A 175 10.24 0.86 -19.16
N ALA A 176 10.43 2.06 -19.70
CA ALA A 176 9.53 3.18 -19.45
C ALA A 176 8.55 3.34 -20.62
N LEU A 177 7.31 2.92 -20.44
CA LEU A 177 6.27 3.00 -21.47
C LEU A 177 6.05 4.44 -21.96
N GLY A 178 6.19 5.42 -21.07
CA GLY A 178 6.06 6.85 -21.41
C GLY A 178 7.16 7.35 -22.34
N GLU A 179 8.36 6.79 -22.27
CA GLU A 179 9.47 7.16 -23.15
C GLU A 179 9.37 6.46 -24.52
N ILE A 180 8.83 5.24 -24.57
CA ILE A 180 8.72 4.44 -25.81
C ILE A 180 7.54 4.89 -26.66
N PHE A 181 6.35 5.05 -26.06
CA PHE A 181 5.10 5.33 -26.77
C PHE A 181 4.63 6.78 -26.64
N GLY A 182 5.31 7.58 -25.80
CA GLY A 182 4.83 8.89 -25.36
C GLY A 182 3.88 8.77 -24.17
N TRP A 183 3.81 9.82 -23.36
CA TRP A 183 3.07 9.83 -22.09
C TRP A 183 1.55 9.63 -22.27
N GLY A 184 0.94 10.25 -23.28
CA GLY A 184 -0.49 10.12 -23.55
C GLY A 184 -0.91 8.69 -23.90
N PRO A 185 -0.37 8.09 -24.98
CA PRO A 185 -0.67 6.70 -25.33
C PRO A 185 -0.32 5.69 -24.26
N ALA A 186 0.79 5.91 -23.51
CA ALA A 186 1.20 5.02 -22.43
C ALA A 186 0.15 4.99 -21.30
N VAL A 187 -0.35 6.14 -20.87
CA VAL A 187 -1.40 6.23 -19.86
C VAL A 187 -2.72 5.60 -20.37
N ALA A 188 -3.10 5.87 -21.62
CA ALA A 188 -4.30 5.27 -22.21
C ALA A 188 -4.21 3.72 -22.22
N MET A 189 -3.06 3.18 -22.59
CA MET A 189 -2.81 1.74 -22.62
C MET A 189 -2.86 1.12 -21.20
N GLN A 190 -2.29 1.80 -20.22
CA GLN A 190 -2.32 1.36 -18.83
C GLN A 190 -3.75 1.39 -18.25
N LEU A 191 -4.51 2.46 -18.52
CA LEU A 191 -5.92 2.56 -18.11
C LEU A 191 -6.78 1.50 -18.81
N ALA A 192 -6.54 1.22 -20.08
CA ALA A 192 -7.19 0.13 -20.80
C ALA A 192 -6.89 -1.24 -20.17
N ALA A 193 -5.63 -1.48 -19.78
CA ALA A 193 -5.24 -2.70 -19.08
C ALA A 193 -5.96 -2.85 -17.74
N LEU A 194 -6.08 -1.78 -16.93
CA LEU A 194 -6.86 -1.80 -15.68
C LEU A 194 -8.34 -2.10 -15.95
N GLY A 195 -8.91 -1.50 -17.00
CA GLY A 195 -10.27 -1.77 -17.45
C GLY A 195 -10.48 -3.24 -17.87
N LEU A 196 -9.53 -3.82 -18.60
CA LEU A 196 -9.57 -5.24 -18.99
C LEU A 196 -9.49 -6.17 -17.77
N ILE A 197 -8.65 -5.85 -16.79
CA ILE A 197 -8.56 -6.60 -15.53
C ILE A 197 -9.92 -6.56 -14.80
N TYR A 198 -10.53 -5.39 -14.69
CA TYR A 198 -11.85 -5.23 -14.07
C TYR A 198 -12.93 -6.04 -14.80
N LEU A 199 -12.98 -5.95 -16.14
CA LEU A 199 -13.91 -6.72 -16.96
C LEU A 199 -13.67 -8.21 -16.86
N GLY A 200 -12.42 -8.65 -16.75
CA GLY A 200 -12.04 -10.05 -16.52
C GLY A 200 -12.65 -10.60 -15.23
N PHE A 201 -12.52 -9.87 -14.12
CA PHE A 201 -13.15 -10.27 -12.85
C PHE A 201 -14.68 -10.32 -12.94
N ARG A 202 -15.31 -9.39 -13.64
CA ARG A 202 -16.76 -9.41 -13.86
C ARG A 202 -17.21 -10.63 -14.68
N LYS A 203 -16.46 -11.00 -15.72
CA LYS A 203 -16.76 -12.20 -16.52
C LYS A 203 -16.61 -13.50 -15.73
N LEU A 204 -15.74 -13.52 -14.71
CA LEU A 204 -15.58 -14.65 -13.78
C LEU A 204 -16.72 -14.74 -12.74
N GLY A 205 -17.76 -13.93 -12.87
CA GLY A 205 -18.92 -13.94 -11.97
C GLY A 205 -18.64 -13.29 -10.61
N CYS A 206 -17.68 -12.40 -10.56
CA CYS A 206 -17.42 -11.59 -9.38
C CYS A 206 -18.19 -10.28 -9.44
N GLU A 207 -18.85 -9.88 -8.35
CA GLU A 207 -19.68 -8.68 -8.28
C GLU A 207 -19.22 -7.74 -7.17
N ASN A 208 -19.50 -6.44 -7.33
CA ASN A 208 -19.36 -5.48 -6.26
C ASN A 208 -20.50 -5.67 -5.26
N LYS A 209 -20.22 -6.27 -4.12
CA LYS A 209 -21.21 -6.40 -3.04
C LYS A 209 -21.31 -5.08 -2.28
N ASP A 210 -22.55 -4.66 -1.99
CA ASP A 210 -22.86 -3.35 -1.44
C ASP A 210 -22.14 -3.06 -0.11
N ARG A 211 -21.65 -1.82 0.07
CA ARG A 211 -20.89 -1.35 1.25
C ARG A 211 -21.55 -1.60 2.61
N LYS A 212 -22.86 -1.80 2.67
CA LYS A 212 -23.58 -2.04 3.93
C LYS A 212 -23.28 -3.40 4.55
N SER A 213 -23.11 -4.43 3.75
CA SER A 213 -22.77 -5.77 4.26
C SER A 213 -21.28 -5.88 4.65
N THR A 214 -20.41 -5.12 3.98
CA THR A 214 -18.95 -5.14 4.21
C THR A 214 -18.55 -4.48 5.52
N ARG A 215 -19.25 -3.45 5.98
CA ARG A 215 -18.97 -2.81 7.28
C ARG A 215 -19.32 -3.70 8.48
N LEU A 216 -20.36 -4.51 8.37
CA LEU A 216 -20.71 -5.48 9.43
C LEU A 216 -19.71 -6.64 9.49
N ASN A 217 -19.15 -7.06 8.35
CA ASN A 217 -18.22 -8.19 8.29
C ASN A 217 -16.78 -7.80 8.67
N SER A 218 -16.35 -6.56 8.40
CA SER A 218 -15.03 -6.08 8.83
C SER A 218 -14.91 -5.89 10.34
N SER A 219 -15.98 -5.51 11.03
CA SER A 219 -16.00 -5.45 12.49
C SER A 219 -15.89 -6.84 13.14
N HIS A 220 -16.50 -7.86 12.53
CA HIS A 220 -16.36 -9.24 13.01
C HIS A 220 -14.97 -9.85 12.75
N VAL A 221 -14.32 -9.49 11.63
CA VAL A 221 -12.97 -9.95 11.33
C VAL A 221 -11.92 -9.33 12.26
N VAL A 222 -12.09 -8.06 12.66
CA VAL A 222 -11.19 -7.41 13.63
C VAL A 222 -11.35 -8.01 15.03
N ILE A 223 -12.56 -8.41 15.43
CA ILE A 223 -12.83 -9.01 16.75
C ILE A 223 -12.36 -10.49 16.81
N SER A 224 -12.34 -11.19 15.67
CA SER A 224 -11.92 -12.61 15.63
C SER A 224 -10.40 -12.82 15.69
N TYR A 225 -9.59 -11.74 15.65
CA TYR A 225 -8.12 -11.79 15.74
C TYR A 225 -7.57 -11.08 17.00
N ALA A 226 -8.44 -10.71 17.97
CA ALA A 226 -8.03 -10.16 19.26
C ALA A 226 -7.77 -11.26 20.29
#